data_7b10db662419afe9f4df93ecdca04f69
#
_entry.id   7b10db662419afe9f4df93ecdca04f69
#
_cell.length_a   1.000
_cell.length_b   1.000
_cell.length_c   1.000
_cell.angle_alpha   90.00
_cell.angle_beta   90.00
_cell.angle_gamma   90.00
#
_symmetry.space_group_name_H-M   'P 1'
#
loop_
_entity.id
_entity.type
_entity.pdbx_description
1 polymer ?
#
loop_
_entity_poly.entity_id
_entity_poly.type
_entity_poly.pdbx_seq_one_letter_code
_entity_poly.pdbx_strand_id
1 'polypeptide(L)'
;MADWQSLDPEAAREAEKYENPIPSRELILQHLGERGSPAAREELVEEFGLESDEDIEALRRRLRAMERDGQLIYTRRGTYAPVDKLDLVCGRVSGHRDGFGFLIPDDGSDDLFLSPWQMRLVFDGDRCLARVAGLDRRGRREGAIVEVISRAHESIVGRYHIESDVGFVIPDNPKIQQEVLVTPGRALDAKPGQFVEVKITHWPTQRFQPQGDIVEVIGNYMAPGMEVDVALR
;
A
#
# COMPACT_ATOMS: atom_id res chain seq x y z
N MET A 1 -7.71 -2.68 -39.14
CA MET A 1 -7.87 -3.35 -37.84
C MET A 1 -6.90 -4.51 -37.83
N ALA A 2 -6.04 -4.64 -36.84
CA ALA A 2 -5.14 -5.78 -36.73
C ALA A 2 -5.99 -7.02 -36.43
N ASP A 3 -5.78 -8.07 -37.23
CA ASP A 3 -6.40 -9.38 -37.00
C ASP A 3 -5.84 -9.96 -35.70
N TRP A 4 -6.58 -9.82 -34.60
CA TRP A 4 -6.14 -10.31 -33.28
C TRP A 4 -5.81 -11.79 -33.29
N GLN A 5 -6.44 -12.58 -34.19
CA GLN A 5 -6.17 -14.02 -34.32
C GLN A 5 -4.73 -14.30 -34.74
N SER A 6 -4.15 -13.42 -35.55
CA SER A 6 -2.72 -13.54 -35.94
C SER A 6 -1.74 -13.12 -34.84
N LEU A 7 -2.20 -12.35 -33.87
CA LEU A 7 -1.42 -11.86 -32.73
C LEU A 7 -1.54 -12.73 -31.50
N ASP A 8 -2.56 -13.61 -31.43
CA ASP A 8 -2.85 -14.41 -30.25
C ASP A 8 -1.90 -15.60 -30.14
N PRO A 9 -1.02 -15.63 -29.11
CA PRO A 9 -0.07 -16.72 -28.92
C PRO A 9 -0.74 -18.09 -28.72
N GLU A 10 -2.02 -18.08 -28.29
CA GLU A 10 -2.79 -19.28 -27.99
C GLU A 10 -3.99 -19.50 -28.95
N ALA A 11 -3.97 -18.84 -30.12
CA ALA A 11 -5.05 -18.92 -31.12
C ALA A 11 -5.41 -20.36 -31.50
N ALA A 12 -4.43 -21.24 -31.67
CA ALA A 12 -4.65 -22.65 -32.01
C ALA A 12 -5.37 -23.40 -30.88
N ARG A 13 -5.01 -23.18 -29.64
CA ARG A 13 -5.66 -23.76 -28.45
C ARG A 13 -7.10 -23.28 -28.31
N GLU A 14 -7.36 -22.00 -28.55
CA GLU A 14 -8.72 -21.44 -28.47
C GLU A 14 -9.59 -21.96 -29.60
N ALA A 15 -9.07 -22.09 -30.83
CA ALA A 15 -9.79 -22.62 -31.97
C ALA A 15 -10.13 -24.12 -31.84
N GLU A 16 -9.27 -24.91 -31.17
CA GLU A 16 -9.56 -26.33 -30.88
C GLU A 16 -10.65 -26.50 -29.82
N LYS A 17 -10.71 -25.56 -28.88
CA LYS A 17 -11.59 -25.64 -27.70
C LYS A 17 -12.96 -25.02 -27.89
N TYR A 18 -13.08 -24.01 -28.73
CA TYR A 18 -14.32 -23.25 -28.94
C TYR A 18 -14.66 -23.11 -30.42
N GLU A 19 -15.93 -23.25 -30.73
CA GLU A 19 -16.46 -23.09 -32.10
C GLU A 19 -16.31 -21.64 -32.59
N ASN A 20 -16.51 -20.67 -31.70
CA ASN A 20 -16.28 -19.24 -31.92
C ASN A 20 -15.19 -18.78 -30.95
N PRO A 21 -13.91 -18.83 -31.38
CA PRO A 21 -12.81 -18.40 -30.51
C PRO A 21 -12.81 -16.88 -30.33
N ILE A 22 -12.56 -16.43 -29.11
CA ILE A 22 -12.32 -15.03 -28.76
C ILE A 22 -10.88 -14.87 -28.27
N PRO A 23 -10.34 -13.62 -28.15
CA PRO A 23 -8.99 -13.39 -27.67
C PRO A 23 -8.65 -14.20 -26.42
N SER A 24 -7.52 -14.92 -26.44
CA SER A 24 -7.06 -15.71 -25.30
C SER A 24 -6.81 -14.84 -24.06
N ARG A 25 -6.71 -15.47 -22.89
CA ARG A 25 -6.33 -14.76 -21.65
C ARG A 25 -4.96 -14.10 -21.80
N GLU A 26 -4.04 -14.79 -22.44
CA GLU A 26 -2.67 -14.37 -22.70
C GLU A 26 -2.65 -13.13 -23.58
N LEU A 27 -3.41 -13.11 -24.66
CA LEU A 27 -3.52 -11.93 -25.54
C LEU A 27 -4.16 -10.75 -24.80
N ILE A 28 -5.21 -10.96 -24.02
CA ILE A 28 -5.86 -9.89 -23.24
C ILE A 28 -4.86 -9.27 -22.26
N LEU A 29 -4.08 -10.08 -21.55
CA LEU A 29 -3.05 -9.60 -20.61
C LEU A 29 -1.94 -8.85 -21.34
N GLN A 30 -1.45 -9.37 -22.46
CA GLN A 30 -0.43 -8.71 -23.29
C GLN A 30 -0.94 -7.36 -23.79
N HIS A 31 -2.14 -7.32 -24.36
CA HIS A 31 -2.75 -6.11 -24.89
C HIS A 31 -2.91 -5.01 -23.84
N LEU A 32 -3.47 -5.36 -22.65
CA LEU A 32 -3.59 -4.43 -21.53
C LEU A 32 -2.22 -3.99 -20.99
N GLY A 33 -1.22 -4.87 -21.01
CA GLY A 33 0.16 -4.55 -20.62
C GLY A 33 0.82 -3.57 -21.58
N GLU A 34 0.67 -3.77 -22.91
CA GLU A 34 1.20 -2.88 -23.96
C GLU A 34 0.50 -1.53 -23.99
N ARG A 35 -0.83 -1.52 -23.77
CA ARG A 35 -1.61 -0.29 -23.64
C ARG A 35 -1.15 0.59 -22.47
N GLY A 36 -0.67 -0.01 -21.39
CA GLY A 36 -0.18 0.70 -20.21
C GLY A 36 -1.25 1.46 -19.41
N SER A 37 -2.54 1.27 -19.74
CA SER A 37 -3.67 1.89 -19.06
C SER A 37 -4.86 0.92 -18.97
N PRO A 38 -5.69 1.01 -17.88
CA PRO A 38 -6.90 0.21 -17.76
C PRO A 38 -7.86 0.46 -18.92
N ALA A 39 -8.57 -0.59 -19.37
CA ALA A 39 -9.55 -0.51 -20.44
C ALA A 39 -10.96 -0.91 -19.96
N ALA A 40 -12.00 -0.21 -20.46
CA ALA A 40 -13.36 -0.65 -20.30
C ALA A 40 -13.64 -1.86 -21.21
N ARG A 41 -14.64 -2.66 -20.86
CA ARG A 41 -15.03 -3.82 -21.71
C ARG A 41 -15.36 -3.36 -23.13
N GLU A 42 -16.06 -2.25 -23.27
CA GLU A 42 -16.48 -1.66 -24.54
C GLU A 42 -15.28 -1.28 -25.41
N GLU A 43 -14.24 -0.74 -24.79
CA GLU A 43 -12.97 -0.42 -25.48
C GLU A 43 -12.26 -1.70 -25.94
N LEU A 44 -12.23 -2.76 -25.12
CA LEU A 44 -11.65 -4.05 -25.51
C LEU A 44 -12.44 -4.71 -26.65
N VAL A 45 -13.78 -4.61 -26.66
CA VAL A 45 -14.63 -5.09 -27.76
C VAL A 45 -14.25 -4.39 -29.07
N GLU A 46 -14.10 -3.07 -29.05
CA GLU A 46 -13.71 -2.28 -30.23
C GLU A 46 -12.28 -2.58 -30.67
N GLU A 47 -11.33 -2.64 -29.74
CA GLU A 47 -9.91 -2.86 -30.02
C GLU A 47 -9.64 -4.27 -30.60
N PHE A 48 -10.38 -5.28 -30.14
CA PHE A 48 -10.32 -6.64 -30.69
C PHE A 48 -11.26 -6.86 -31.89
N GLY A 49 -12.10 -5.87 -32.24
CA GLY A 49 -13.01 -5.97 -33.38
C GLY A 49 -14.08 -7.06 -33.22
N LEU A 50 -14.60 -7.25 -32.00
CA LEU A 50 -15.66 -8.22 -31.73
C LEU A 50 -17.02 -7.61 -32.09
N GLU A 51 -17.72 -8.20 -33.05
CA GLU A 51 -18.96 -7.63 -33.59
C GLU A 51 -20.20 -8.40 -33.16
N SER A 52 -20.09 -9.71 -32.86
CA SER A 52 -21.24 -10.54 -32.49
C SER A 52 -21.58 -10.41 -31.01
N ASP A 53 -22.88 -10.42 -30.69
CA ASP A 53 -23.35 -10.45 -29.31
C ASP A 53 -22.81 -11.65 -28.51
N GLU A 54 -22.57 -12.76 -29.20
CA GLU A 54 -22.03 -13.99 -28.62
C GLU A 54 -20.58 -13.82 -28.20
N ASP A 55 -19.75 -13.18 -29.05
CA ASP A 55 -18.33 -12.90 -28.75
C ASP A 55 -18.18 -11.87 -27.62
N ILE A 56 -19.03 -10.83 -27.62
CA ILE A 56 -19.07 -9.81 -26.59
C ILE A 56 -19.42 -10.43 -25.23
N GLU A 57 -20.42 -11.32 -25.19
CA GLU A 57 -20.79 -12.02 -23.97
C GLU A 57 -19.72 -13.05 -23.54
N ALA A 58 -19.05 -13.70 -24.49
CA ALA A 58 -17.93 -14.59 -24.22
C ALA A 58 -16.74 -13.81 -23.62
N LEU A 59 -16.40 -12.63 -24.17
CA LEU A 59 -15.38 -11.75 -23.60
C LEU A 59 -15.76 -11.32 -22.18
N ARG A 60 -17.01 -10.93 -21.95
CA ARG A 60 -17.51 -10.57 -20.62
C ARG A 60 -17.29 -11.68 -19.60
N ARG A 61 -17.63 -12.92 -19.96
CA ARG A 61 -17.43 -14.09 -19.10
C ARG A 61 -15.95 -14.36 -18.86
N ARG A 62 -15.10 -14.20 -19.89
CA ARG A 62 -13.64 -14.38 -19.77
C ARG A 62 -13.04 -13.36 -18.85
N LEU A 63 -13.35 -12.07 -18.99
CA LEU A 63 -12.87 -11.00 -18.12
C LEU A 63 -13.26 -11.23 -16.65
N ARG A 64 -14.50 -11.66 -16.37
CA ARG A 64 -14.94 -12.03 -15.02
C ARG A 64 -14.21 -13.25 -14.45
N ALA A 65 -13.93 -14.24 -15.30
CA ALA A 65 -13.16 -15.40 -14.87
C ALA A 65 -11.70 -14.99 -14.55
N MET A 66 -11.10 -14.14 -15.36
CA MET A 66 -9.74 -13.61 -15.12
C MET A 66 -9.67 -12.75 -13.85
N GLU A 67 -10.72 -11.97 -13.58
CA GLU A 67 -10.84 -11.21 -12.32
C GLU A 67 -10.92 -12.15 -11.11
N ARG A 68 -11.81 -13.13 -11.15
CA ARG A 68 -11.96 -14.15 -10.09
C ARG A 68 -10.66 -14.93 -9.85
N ASP A 69 -9.95 -15.26 -10.92
CA ASP A 69 -8.70 -16.03 -10.89
C ASP A 69 -7.47 -15.15 -10.54
N GLY A 70 -7.70 -13.85 -10.28
CA GLY A 70 -6.66 -12.90 -9.86
C GLY A 70 -5.72 -12.46 -10.98
N GLN A 71 -6.09 -12.60 -12.25
CA GLN A 71 -5.30 -12.16 -13.40
C GLN A 71 -5.60 -10.70 -13.79
N LEU A 72 -6.82 -10.23 -13.50
CA LEU A 72 -7.27 -8.85 -13.74
C LEU A 72 -7.89 -8.27 -12.47
N ILE A 73 -7.83 -6.93 -12.35
CA ILE A 73 -8.61 -6.15 -11.39
C ILE A 73 -9.69 -5.37 -12.14
N TYR A 74 -10.90 -5.39 -11.60
CA TYR A 74 -11.98 -4.49 -12.02
C TYR A 74 -11.95 -3.23 -11.15
N THR A 75 -11.70 -2.08 -11.77
CA THR A 75 -11.54 -0.81 -11.06
C THR A 75 -12.89 -0.17 -10.73
N ARG A 76 -12.93 0.78 -9.79
CA ARG A 76 -14.15 1.56 -9.48
C ARG A 76 -14.66 2.39 -10.66
N ARG A 77 -13.83 2.60 -11.69
CA ARG A 77 -14.19 3.33 -12.92
C ARG A 77 -14.82 2.42 -13.99
N GLY A 78 -15.00 1.14 -13.69
CA GLY A 78 -15.57 0.19 -14.65
C GLY A 78 -14.57 -0.34 -15.68
N THR A 79 -13.27 -0.29 -15.40
CA THR A 79 -12.20 -0.71 -16.30
C THR A 79 -11.44 -1.91 -15.76
N TYR A 80 -10.85 -2.70 -16.66
CA TYR A 80 -9.98 -3.83 -16.33
C TYR A 80 -8.51 -3.44 -16.46
N ALA A 81 -7.70 -3.92 -15.52
CA ALA A 81 -6.24 -3.80 -15.57
C ALA A 81 -5.61 -5.17 -15.24
N PRO A 82 -4.48 -5.55 -15.87
CA PRO A 82 -3.79 -6.77 -15.52
C PRO A 82 -3.30 -6.70 -14.06
N VAL A 83 -3.46 -7.81 -13.35
CA VAL A 83 -2.84 -8.02 -12.03
C VAL A 83 -1.37 -8.40 -12.22
N ASP A 84 -0.98 -8.72 -13.43
CA ASP A 84 0.38 -9.04 -13.78
C ASP A 84 1.29 -7.86 -13.54
N LYS A 85 2.26 -8.17 -12.70
CA LYS A 85 3.22 -7.23 -12.16
C LYS A 85 2.48 -6.09 -11.45
N LEU A 86 1.86 -6.45 -10.31
CA LEU A 86 2.06 -5.62 -9.18
C LEU A 86 3.52 -5.20 -9.28
N ASP A 87 3.79 -3.98 -9.74
CA ASP A 87 5.09 -3.37 -9.54
C ASP A 87 5.25 -3.27 -8.03
N LEU A 88 5.49 -4.45 -7.43
CA LEU A 88 5.73 -4.58 -6.02
C LEU A 88 7.13 -4.06 -5.80
N VAL A 89 7.18 -2.91 -5.22
CA VAL A 89 8.41 -2.21 -4.88
C VAL A 89 8.72 -2.50 -3.43
N CYS A 90 9.84 -3.15 -3.18
CA CYS A 90 10.41 -3.29 -1.86
C CYS A 90 11.27 -2.06 -1.55
N GLY A 91 11.09 -1.48 -0.37
CA GLY A 91 11.84 -0.28 -0.02
C GLY A 91 11.66 0.12 1.44
N ARG A 92 12.32 1.22 1.80
CA ARG A 92 12.28 1.81 3.14
C ARG A 92 11.36 3.02 3.16
N VAL A 93 10.52 3.09 4.18
CA VAL A 93 9.63 4.24 4.41
C VAL A 93 10.44 5.42 4.95
N SER A 94 10.28 6.58 4.33
CA SER A 94 10.75 7.87 4.83
C SER A 94 9.55 8.75 5.11
N GLY A 95 9.22 8.94 6.39
CA GLY A 95 8.14 9.81 6.83
C GLY A 95 8.47 11.29 6.67
N HIS A 96 7.44 12.11 6.56
CA HIS A 96 7.54 13.57 6.56
C HIS A 96 6.69 14.14 7.70
N ARG A 97 7.16 15.23 8.32
CA ARG A 97 6.49 15.88 9.44
C ARG A 97 5.05 16.37 9.13
N ASP A 98 4.69 16.51 7.86
CA ASP A 98 3.35 16.90 7.41
C ASP A 98 2.43 15.68 7.22
N GLY A 99 2.84 14.48 7.66
CA GLY A 99 2.02 13.28 7.70
C GLY A 99 2.01 12.42 6.44
N PHE A 100 2.60 12.87 5.34
CA PHE A 100 2.88 12.03 4.17
C PHE A 100 4.27 11.40 4.25
N GLY A 101 4.62 10.52 3.32
CA GLY A 101 5.95 9.94 3.25
C GLY A 101 6.29 9.47 1.85
N PHE A 102 7.41 8.77 1.76
CA PHE A 102 7.89 8.13 0.55
C PHE A 102 8.36 6.71 0.87
N LEU A 103 8.13 5.78 -0.03
CA LEU A 103 8.87 4.53 -0.06
C LEU A 103 10.07 4.73 -0.97
N ILE A 104 11.25 4.60 -0.42
CA ILE A 104 12.53 4.67 -1.14
C ILE A 104 12.86 3.25 -1.59
N PRO A 105 12.79 2.95 -2.91
CA PRO A 105 13.01 1.60 -3.40
C PRO A 105 14.43 1.09 -3.19
N ASP A 106 14.56 -0.20 -2.87
CA ASP A 106 15.88 -0.85 -2.71
C ASP A 106 16.64 -0.99 -4.04
N ASP A 107 15.93 -0.98 -5.18
CA ASP A 107 16.50 -1.10 -6.52
C ASP A 107 16.98 0.23 -7.13
N GLY A 108 16.81 1.34 -6.39
CA GLY A 108 17.21 2.67 -6.84
C GLY A 108 16.28 3.29 -7.88
N SER A 109 15.10 2.72 -8.11
CA SER A 109 14.04 3.35 -8.92
C SER A 109 13.45 4.58 -8.21
N ASP A 110 12.59 5.33 -8.92
CA ASP A 110 11.96 6.54 -8.37
C ASP A 110 11.12 6.25 -7.13
N ASP A 111 11.18 7.12 -6.14
CA ASP A 111 10.43 7.04 -4.89
C ASP A 111 8.92 6.98 -5.15
N LEU A 112 8.22 6.18 -4.34
CA LEU A 112 6.77 6.15 -4.34
C LEU A 112 6.22 7.09 -3.26
N PHE A 113 5.36 8.03 -3.66
CA PHE A 113 4.66 8.89 -2.71
C PHE A 113 3.67 8.06 -1.87
N LEU A 114 3.77 8.18 -0.56
CA LEU A 114 2.84 7.58 0.39
C LEU A 114 1.94 8.68 0.97
N SER A 115 0.65 8.60 0.65
CA SER A 115 -0.33 9.52 1.20
C SER A 115 -0.43 9.41 2.73
N PRO A 116 -0.97 10.42 3.45
CA PRO A 116 -1.19 10.32 4.89
C PRO A 116 -2.00 9.11 5.32
N TRP A 117 -2.87 8.61 4.43
CA TRP A 117 -3.63 7.39 4.66
C TRP A 117 -2.75 6.13 4.69
N GLN A 118 -1.77 6.05 3.78
CA GLN A 118 -0.81 4.95 3.75
C GLN A 118 0.16 5.01 4.94
N MET A 119 0.55 6.22 5.32
CA MET A 119 1.44 6.43 6.47
C MET A 119 0.83 6.00 7.81
N ARG A 120 -0.50 5.82 7.89
CA ARG A 120 -1.14 5.24 9.10
C ARG A 120 -0.75 3.79 9.37
N LEU A 121 -0.24 3.08 8.39
CA LEU A 121 0.08 1.65 8.48
C LEU A 121 1.53 1.39 8.91
N VAL A 122 2.38 2.39 8.80
CA VAL A 122 3.84 2.27 8.87
C VAL A 122 4.45 3.38 9.70
N PHE A 123 5.65 3.13 10.20
CA PHE A 123 6.50 4.15 10.82
C PHE A 123 7.65 4.55 9.90
N ASP A 124 8.28 5.69 10.21
CA ASP A 124 9.51 6.09 9.56
C ASP A 124 10.58 5.00 9.71
N GLY A 125 11.25 4.65 8.64
CA GLY A 125 12.28 3.60 8.61
C GLY A 125 11.79 2.17 8.37
N ASP A 126 10.49 1.89 8.49
CA ASP A 126 9.94 0.56 8.22
C ASP A 126 10.29 0.09 6.80
N ARG A 127 10.59 -1.19 6.67
CA ARG A 127 10.80 -1.81 5.35
C ARG A 127 9.52 -2.46 4.89
N CYS A 128 9.05 -2.05 3.71
CA CYS A 128 7.73 -2.43 3.21
C CYS A 128 7.76 -2.91 1.78
N LEU A 129 6.75 -3.70 1.45
CA LEU A 129 6.36 -4.02 0.09
C LEU A 129 5.16 -3.12 -0.26
N ALA A 130 5.27 -2.34 -1.32
CA ALA A 130 4.21 -1.50 -1.83
C ALA A 130 3.94 -1.79 -3.30
N ARG A 131 2.71 -1.61 -3.74
CA ARG A 131 2.36 -1.61 -5.16
C ARG A 131 2.25 -0.18 -5.67
N VAL A 132 2.57 0.03 -6.94
CA VAL A 132 2.27 1.30 -7.62
C VAL A 132 0.76 1.38 -7.83
N ALA A 133 0.11 2.36 -7.19
CA ALA A 133 -1.34 2.54 -7.24
C ALA A 133 -1.79 3.50 -8.35
N GLY A 134 -0.85 4.24 -8.95
CA GLY A 134 -1.11 5.21 -10.00
C GLY A 134 -0.20 6.43 -9.90
N LEU A 135 -0.65 7.55 -10.45
CA LEU A 135 0.00 8.84 -10.33
C LEU A 135 -0.87 9.76 -9.47
N ASP A 136 -0.24 10.52 -8.59
CA ASP A 136 -0.92 11.56 -7.83
C ASP A 136 -1.26 12.78 -8.73
N ARG A 137 -1.93 13.78 -8.15
CA ARG A 137 -2.31 15.01 -8.90
C ARG A 137 -1.11 15.82 -9.43
N ARG A 138 0.09 15.54 -8.96
CA ARG A 138 1.36 16.18 -9.36
C ARG A 138 2.18 15.31 -10.30
N GLY A 139 1.64 14.17 -10.74
CA GLY A 139 2.32 13.22 -11.63
C GLY A 139 3.36 12.33 -10.94
N ARG A 140 3.40 12.27 -9.59
CA ARG A 140 4.30 11.38 -8.85
C ARG A 140 3.69 9.99 -8.73
N ARG A 141 4.51 8.95 -8.84
CA ARG A 141 4.07 7.56 -8.60
C ARG A 141 3.55 7.45 -7.16
N GLU A 142 2.30 7.04 -6.99
CA GLU A 142 1.68 6.81 -5.68
C GLU A 142 1.80 5.34 -5.29
N GLY A 143 2.28 5.10 -4.07
CA GLY A 143 2.41 3.76 -3.50
C GLY A 143 1.24 3.41 -2.59
N ALA A 144 0.83 2.14 -2.62
CA ALA A 144 -0.07 1.55 -1.64
C ALA A 144 0.67 0.42 -0.91
N ILE A 145 0.78 0.53 0.41
CA ILE A 145 1.43 -0.49 1.25
C ILE A 145 0.64 -1.80 1.16
N VAL A 146 1.34 -2.86 0.82
CA VAL A 146 0.81 -4.23 0.75
C VAL A 146 1.18 -5.00 2.01
N GLU A 147 2.45 -4.91 2.43
CA GLU A 147 2.97 -5.64 3.56
C GLU A 147 4.13 -4.88 4.22
N VAL A 148 4.25 -5.00 5.53
CA VAL A 148 5.42 -4.54 6.28
C VAL A 148 6.35 -5.74 6.49
N ILE A 149 7.50 -5.70 5.83
CA ILE A 149 8.50 -6.77 5.85
C ILE A 149 9.25 -6.78 7.19
N SER A 150 9.65 -5.59 7.64
CA SER A 150 10.31 -5.43 8.93
C SER A 150 10.03 -4.06 9.53
N ARG A 151 9.91 -4.03 10.84
CA ARG A 151 9.74 -2.80 11.61
C ARG A 151 11.10 -2.20 11.94
N ALA A 152 11.22 -0.88 11.81
CA ALA A 152 12.43 -0.17 12.15
C ALA A 152 12.56 0.07 13.67
N HIS A 153 11.42 0.20 14.35
CA HIS A 153 11.36 0.54 15.76
C HIS A 153 10.52 -0.49 16.52
N GLU A 154 11.07 -1.11 17.55
CA GLU A 154 10.30 -1.94 18.49
C GLU A 154 9.71 -1.11 19.61
N SER A 155 10.36 0.00 19.94
CA SER A 155 9.94 0.99 20.92
C SER A 155 10.04 2.41 20.36
N ILE A 156 9.30 3.31 20.95
CA ILE A 156 9.23 4.73 20.57
C ILE A 156 9.40 5.58 21.81
N VAL A 157 10.28 6.59 21.71
CA VAL A 157 10.40 7.63 22.73
C VAL A 157 9.43 8.76 22.39
N GLY A 158 8.73 9.26 23.40
CA GLY A 158 7.78 10.33 23.21
C GLY A 158 7.24 10.88 24.52
N ARG A 159 6.34 11.85 24.41
CA ARG A 159 5.71 12.50 25.55
C ARG A 159 4.40 11.82 25.92
N TYR A 160 4.27 11.43 27.17
CA TYR A 160 3.06 10.82 27.72
C TYR A 160 1.99 11.85 27.99
N HIS A 161 0.77 11.56 27.59
CA HIS A 161 -0.43 12.37 27.79
C HIS A 161 -1.58 11.50 28.28
N ILE A 162 -2.54 12.14 28.97
CA ILE A 162 -3.82 11.52 29.35
C ILE A 162 -4.94 12.45 28.91
N GLU A 163 -5.89 11.91 28.18
CA GLU A 163 -7.13 12.60 27.79
C GLU A 163 -8.31 11.66 27.99
N SER A 164 -9.33 12.12 28.70
CA SER A 164 -10.54 11.31 28.99
C SER A 164 -10.23 9.90 29.54
N ASP A 165 -9.29 9.82 30.49
CA ASP A 165 -8.77 8.58 31.10
C ASP A 165 -8.05 7.62 30.14
N VAL A 166 -7.75 8.05 28.91
CA VAL A 166 -6.95 7.29 27.96
C VAL A 166 -5.52 7.85 27.94
N GLY A 167 -4.54 6.99 28.23
CA GLY A 167 -3.13 7.33 28.14
C GLY A 167 -2.61 7.12 26.71
N PHE A 168 -1.82 8.05 26.20
CA PHE A 168 -1.15 7.93 24.91
C PHE A 168 0.20 8.63 24.91
N VAL A 169 1.05 8.23 23.97
CA VAL A 169 2.39 8.81 23.78
C VAL A 169 2.45 9.48 22.44
N ILE A 170 2.82 10.76 22.42
CA ILE A 170 3.14 11.51 21.21
C ILE A 170 4.62 11.29 20.92
N PRO A 171 5.01 10.67 19.80
CA PRO A 171 6.39 10.43 19.43
C PRO A 171 7.20 11.73 19.36
N ASP A 172 8.45 11.69 19.84
CA ASP A 172 9.39 12.83 19.71
C ASP A 172 9.92 12.96 18.28
N ASN A 173 10.01 11.84 17.55
CA ASN A 173 10.36 11.85 16.14
C ASN A 173 9.20 12.45 15.30
N PRO A 174 9.37 13.64 14.71
CA PRO A 174 8.31 14.32 13.96
C PRO A 174 7.89 13.60 12.67
N LYS A 175 8.64 12.57 12.26
CA LYS A 175 8.30 11.72 11.10
C LYS A 175 7.33 10.60 11.44
N ILE A 176 7.10 10.33 12.73
CA ILE A 176 6.10 9.37 13.22
C ILE A 176 4.91 10.17 13.72
N GLN A 177 3.82 10.16 12.97
CA GLN A 177 2.64 10.98 13.24
C GLN A 177 1.58 10.26 14.08
N GLN A 178 1.70 8.94 14.23
CA GLN A 178 0.74 8.16 14.99
C GLN A 178 1.04 8.26 16.49
N GLU A 179 0.05 8.66 17.25
CA GLU A 179 0.05 8.53 18.70
C GLU A 179 -0.02 7.06 19.07
N VAL A 180 0.75 6.66 20.07
CA VAL A 180 0.75 5.29 20.57
C VAL A 180 -0.15 5.22 21.81
N LEU A 181 -1.25 4.46 21.73
CA LEU A 181 -2.12 4.24 22.88
C LEU A 181 -1.41 3.38 23.92
N VAL A 182 -1.46 3.82 25.18
CA VAL A 182 -0.89 3.04 26.27
C VAL A 182 -1.90 2.02 26.77
N THR A 183 -1.48 0.76 26.84
CA THR A 183 -2.34 -0.31 27.38
C THR A 183 -2.79 0.02 28.81
N PRO A 184 -4.09 -0.11 29.14
CA PRO A 184 -4.58 0.17 30.48
C PRO A 184 -3.81 -0.62 31.56
N GLY A 185 -3.33 0.09 32.59
CA GLY A 185 -2.52 -0.50 33.67
C GLY A 185 -1.05 -0.75 33.31
N ARG A 186 -0.58 -0.33 32.12
CA ARG A 186 0.81 -0.46 31.67
C ARG A 186 1.52 0.87 31.51
N ALA A 187 1.09 1.86 32.24
CA ALA A 187 1.71 3.19 32.21
C ALA A 187 2.90 3.35 33.18
N LEU A 188 3.26 2.30 33.94
CA LEU A 188 4.17 2.43 35.10
C LEU A 188 3.67 3.59 36.01
N ASP A 189 4.62 4.36 36.57
CA ASP A 189 4.30 5.56 37.36
C ASP A 189 4.44 6.86 36.52
N ALA A 190 4.31 6.77 35.20
CA ALA A 190 4.43 7.90 34.28
C ALA A 190 3.35 8.95 34.55
N LYS A 191 3.76 10.21 34.60
CA LYS A 191 2.87 11.37 34.74
C LYS A 191 2.73 12.11 33.41
N PRO A 192 1.57 12.72 33.15
CA PRO A 192 1.39 13.53 31.96
C PRO A 192 2.49 14.58 31.80
N GLY A 193 3.01 14.70 30.56
CA GLY A 193 4.10 15.60 30.20
C GLY A 193 5.51 15.01 30.32
N GLN A 194 5.66 13.84 30.95
CA GLN A 194 6.96 13.17 31.03
C GLN A 194 7.33 12.50 29.68
N PHE A 195 8.63 12.42 29.42
CA PHE A 195 9.16 11.58 28.34
C PHE A 195 9.24 10.14 28.83
N VAL A 196 8.79 9.25 27.96
CA VAL A 196 8.74 7.82 28.22
C VAL A 196 9.23 7.06 27.00
N GLU A 197 9.70 5.84 27.22
CA GLU A 197 9.86 4.84 26.18
C GLU A 197 8.68 3.89 26.22
N VAL A 198 7.99 3.74 25.09
CA VAL A 198 6.85 2.83 24.91
C VAL A 198 7.23 1.71 23.95
N LYS A 199 7.13 0.46 24.39
CA LYS A 199 7.31 -0.73 23.56
C LYS A 199 6.02 -1.05 22.84
N ILE A 200 6.09 -1.18 21.51
CA ILE A 200 4.91 -1.47 20.69
C ILE A 200 4.48 -2.91 20.89
N THR A 201 3.23 -3.12 21.28
CA THR A 201 2.60 -4.44 21.47
C THR A 201 1.61 -4.78 20.37
N HIS A 202 0.99 -3.75 19.79
CA HIS A 202 0.08 -3.88 18.64
C HIS A 202 0.43 -2.81 17.61
N TRP A 203 0.70 -3.27 16.40
CA TRP A 203 1.06 -2.40 15.29
C TRP A 203 -0.16 -1.71 14.69
N PRO A 204 0.02 -0.52 14.10
CA PRO A 204 -1.09 0.22 13.51
C PRO A 204 -1.70 -0.53 12.33
N THR A 205 -3.00 -0.33 12.15
CA THR A 205 -3.77 -0.82 11.00
C THR A 205 -4.57 0.32 10.40
N GLN A 206 -5.30 0.08 9.33
CA GLN A 206 -6.20 1.09 8.77
C GLN A 206 -7.28 1.57 9.76
N ARG A 207 -7.64 0.75 10.75
CA ARG A 207 -8.74 1.02 11.69
C ARG A 207 -8.29 1.35 13.10
N PHE A 208 -7.10 0.88 13.49
CA PHE A 208 -6.63 0.97 14.88
C PHE A 208 -5.27 1.67 14.93
N GLN A 209 -5.13 2.56 15.90
CA GLN A 209 -3.86 3.17 16.26
C GLN A 209 -2.92 2.13 16.88
N PRO A 210 -1.59 2.35 16.84
CA PRO A 210 -0.64 1.48 17.52
C PRO A 210 -0.90 1.51 19.02
N GLN A 211 -0.62 0.39 19.71
CA GLN A 211 -0.69 0.28 21.16
C GLN A 211 0.63 -0.22 21.72
N GLY A 212 0.94 0.18 22.94
CA GLY A 212 2.16 -0.23 23.60
C GLY A 212 2.11 -0.13 25.12
N ASP A 213 3.14 -0.67 25.72
CA ASP A 213 3.38 -0.62 27.16
C ASP A 213 4.54 0.33 27.45
N ILE A 214 4.40 1.23 28.40
CA ILE A 214 5.53 2.06 28.85
C ILE A 214 6.52 1.12 29.55
N VAL A 215 7.77 1.12 29.07
CA VAL A 215 8.86 0.30 29.60
C VAL A 215 9.83 1.10 30.44
N GLU A 216 9.92 2.42 30.19
CA GLU A 216 10.80 3.32 30.93
C GLU A 216 10.18 4.72 31.04
N VAL A 217 10.35 5.36 32.21
CA VAL A 217 10.06 6.78 32.40
C VAL A 217 11.39 7.54 32.41
N ILE A 218 11.67 8.25 31.29
CA ILE A 218 12.96 8.92 31.07
C ILE A 218 13.07 10.14 31.94
N GLY A 219 11.99 10.92 32.10
CA GLY A 219 11.99 12.07 33.01
C GLY A 219 11.11 13.24 32.58
N ASN A 220 11.28 14.37 33.24
CA ASN A 220 10.50 15.57 32.95
C ASN A 220 11.12 16.37 31.79
N TYR A 221 10.28 16.99 30.97
CA TYR A 221 10.70 17.95 29.95
C TYR A 221 11.64 19.02 30.53
N MET A 222 12.76 19.31 29.86
CA MET A 222 13.80 20.25 30.26
C MET A 222 14.69 19.83 31.48
N ALA A 223 14.71 18.59 31.90
CA ALA A 223 15.73 18.12 32.81
C ALA A 223 17.13 18.18 32.14
N PRO A 224 18.18 18.64 32.84
CA PRO A 224 19.54 18.71 32.27
C PRO A 224 19.99 17.32 31.78
N GLY A 225 20.39 17.22 30.50
CA GLY A 225 20.88 15.98 29.88
C GLY A 225 19.83 15.16 29.12
N MET A 226 18.55 15.49 29.24
CA MET A 226 17.47 14.71 28.58
C MET A 226 17.53 14.76 27.05
N GLU A 227 17.93 15.90 26.45
CA GLU A 227 18.06 16.01 24.98
C GLU A 227 19.07 14.99 24.42
N VAL A 228 20.11 14.68 25.21
CA VAL A 228 21.13 13.69 24.84
C VAL A 228 20.56 12.27 25.00
N ASP A 229 19.83 12.00 26.07
CA ASP A 229 19.25 10.67 26.34
C ASP A 229 18.16 10.31 25.33
N VAL A 230 17.35 11.27 24.88
CA VAL A 230 16.32 11.08 23.84
C VAL A 230 16.96 10.91 22.46
N ALA A 231 18.03 11.62 22.15
CA ALA A 231 18.70 11.54 20.84
C ALA A 231 19.53 10.26 20.64
N LEU A 232 19.85 9.53 21.70
CA LEU A 232 20.66 8.30 21.66
C LEU A 232 19.80 7.02 21.55
N ARG A 233 18.47 7.12 21.59
CA ARG A 233 17.50 6.00 21.56
C ARG A 233 16.61 6.06 20.34
#